data_d65cc6f9c99e1c002e4d5f0f8ab649d0
#
_entry.id   d65cc6f9c99e1c002e4d5f0f8ab649d0
#
_cell.length_a   1.000
_cell.length_b   1.000
_cell.length_c   1.000
_cell.angle_alpha   90.00
_cell.angle_beta   90.00
_cell.angle_gamma   90.00
#
_symmetry.space_group_name_H-M   'P 1'
#
loop_
_entity.id
_entity.type
_entity.pdbx_description
1 polymer ?
#
loop_
_entity_poly.entity_id
_entity_poly.type
_entity_poly.pdbx_seq_one_letter_code
_entity_poly.pdbx_strand_id
1 'polypeptide(L)'
;MTASPDLCTPRPPAPELLGQPRSRYRIDCAAAQIHVHARSVATVLRIDGEVDASNAELITEAIRRFSRLKAPLVLDLSGLDFLAGSGLRALLVLNEEHRRAQLRSSVVSGPALRRLTRVVTDHGLPIADSVAAALAHIEGATAARRRLVSDPARQHEPQRHTSARLRGLAS
;
A
#
# COMPACT_ATOMS: atom_id res chain seq x y z
N MET A 1 22.36 -50.09 -13.93
CA MET A 1 23.16 -48.97 -14.45
C MET A 1 22.19 -48.06 -15.18
N THR A 2 21.65 -47.12 -14.42
CA THR A 2 22.01 -45.71 -14.38
C THR A 2 21.53 -44.95 -15.60
N ALA A 3 20.54 -44.12 -15.44
CA ALA A 3 20.71 -42.67 -15.49
C ALA A 3 19.36 -42.00 -15.47
N SER A 4 19.08 -41.26 -14.45
CA SER A 4 18.21 -40.11 -14.51
C SER A 4 18.82 -39.07 -15.44
N PRO A 5 18.00 -38.25 -16.08
CA PRO A 5 18.28 -36.86 -16.01
C PRO A 5 17.07 -36.05 -15.60
N ASP A 6 17.26 -35.37 -14.46
CA ASP A 6 16.69 -34.08 -14.21
C ASP A 6 16.84 -33.17 -15.43
N LEU A 7 15.74 -32.62 -15.87
CA LEU A 7 15.72 -31.37 -16.61
C LEU A 7 14.45 -30.63 -16.27
N CYS A 8 14.55 -29.92 -15.18
CA CYS A 8 13.68 -28.79 -14.86
C CYS A 8 13.92 -27.71 -15.94
N THR A 9 13.27 -27.86 -17.07
CA THR A 9 13.25 -26.83 -18.11
C THR A 9 12.22 -25.79 -17.72
N PRO A 10 12.59 -24.52 -17.53
CA PRO A 10 11.61 -23.47 -17.31
C PRO A 10 10.74 -23.36 -18.56
N ARG A 11 9.43 -23.58 -18.37
CA ARG A 11 8.43 -23.46 -19.42
C ARG A 11 8.41 -22.00 -19.90
N PRO A 12 8.56 -21.73 -21.20
CA PRO A 12 8.44 -20.36 -21.70
C PRO A 12 7.04 -19.82 -21.45
N PRO A 13 6.91 -18.51 -21.12
CA PRO A 13 5.61 -17.90 -20.87
C PRO A 13 4.75 -17.95 -22.12
N ALA A 14 3.45 -18.25 -21.93
CA ALA A 14 2.45 -18.22 -22.99
C ALA A 14 2.33 -16.81 -23.60
N PRO A 15 1.94 -16.66 -24.89
CA PRO A 15 1.83 -15.36 -25.54
C PRO A 15 0.76 -14.51 -24.84
N GLU A 16 1.19 -13.35 -24.33
CA GLU A 16 0.36 -12.41 -23.61
C GLU A 16 -0.63 -11.70 -24.56
N LEU A 17 -1.91 -11.74 -24.21
CA LEU A 17 -2.94 -10.87 -24.77
C LEU A 17 -2.63 -9.42 -24.40
N LEU A 18 -2.54 -8.56 -25.40
CA LEU A 18 -2.30 -7.12 -25.29
C LEU A 18 -3.29 -6.48 -24.29
N GLY A 19 -2.79 -5.97 -23.17
CA GLY A 19 -3.55 -5.15 -22.23
C GLY A 19 -3.49 -5.52 -20.74
N GLN A 20 -2.94 -6.67 -20.37
CA GLN A 20 -2.78 -6.99 -18.94
C GLN A 20 -1.48 -6.38 -18.39
N PRO A 21 -1.52 -5.71 -17.21
CA PRO A 21 -0.33 -5.22 -16.56
C PRO A 21 0.58 -6.40 -16.24
N ARG A 22 1.81 -6.37 -16.76
CA ARG A 22 2.79 -7.43 -16.54
C ARG A 22 3.05 -7.61 -15.06
N SER A 23 2.58 -8.71 -14.47
CA SER A 23 3.00 -9.13 -13.15
C SER A 23 4.49 -9.46 -13.22
N ARG A 24 5.32 -8.60 -12.63
CA ARG A 24 6.77 -8.81 -12.65
C ARG A 24 7.24 -9.85 -11.65
N TYR A 25 6.42 -10.17 -10.67
CA TYR A 25 6.81 -11.06 -9.59
C TYR A 25 5.58 -11.67 -8.92
N ARG A 26 5.65 -12.95 -8.60
CA ARG A 26 4.63 -13.72 -7.89
C ARG A 26 5.24 -14.36 -6.65
N ILE A 27 4.52 -14.28 -5.54
CA ILE A 27 4.89 -14.93 -4.28
C ILE A 27 3.81 -15.93 -3.93
N ASP A 28 4.19 -17.18 -3.77
CA ASP A 28 3.27 -18.23 -3.33
C ASP A 28 3.23 -18.25 -1.80
N CYS A 29 2.01 -18.18 -1.26
CA CYS A 29 1.73 -18.18 0.18
C CYS A 29 0.72 -19.30 0.51
N ALA A 30 1.08 -20.56 0.26
CA ALA A 30 0.22 -21.74 0.41
C ALA A 30 -1.08 -21.63 -0.43
N ALA A 31 -2.26 -21.49 0.21
CA ALA A 31 -3.55 -21.38 -0.48
C ALA A 31 -3.80 -20.00 -1.13
N ALA A 32 -2.86 -19.06 -1.02
CA ALA A 32 -2.95 -17.74 -1.63
C ALA A 32 -1.71 -17.40 -2.46
N GLN A 33 -1.85 -16.45 -3.38
CA GLN A 33 -0.77 -15.94 -4.21
C GLN A 33 -0.78 -14.41 -4.20
N ILE A 34 0.41 -13.80 -4.15
CA ILE A 34 0.58 -12.36 -4.24
C ILE A 34 1.20 -12.02 -5.60
N HIS A 35 0.49 -11.26 -6.41
CA HIS A 35 0.99 -10.72 -7.66
C HIS A 35 1.45 -9.29 -7.47
N VAL A 36 2.70 -9.01 -7.76
CA VAL A 36 3.34 -7.72 -7.55
C VAL A 36 3.35 -6.92 -8.84
N HIS A 37 2.74 -5.75 -8.84
CA HIS A 37 2.67 -4.83 -9.97
C HIS A 37 3.28 -3.49 -9.58
N ALA A 38 4.46 -3.17 -10.11
CA ALA A 38 5.05 -1.84 -9.95
C ALA A 38 4.29 -0.83 -10.84
N ARG A 39 3.82 0.26 -10.23
CA ARG A 39 3.20 1.41 -10.89
C ARG A 39 4.04 2.65 -10.61
N SER A 40 3.81 3.71 -11.39
CA SER A 40 4.54 4.97 -11.23
C SER A 40 4.38 5.62 -9.86
N VAL A 41 3.21 5.46 -9.23
CA VAL A 41 2.84 6.12 -7.96
C VAL A 41 2.81 5.20 -6.75
N ALA A 42 2.71 3.88 -6.95
CA ALA A 42 2.62 2.90 -5.87
C ALA A 42 3.00 1.49 -6.35
N THR A 43 3.31 0.60 -5.41
CA THR A 43 3.34 -0.84 -5.68
C THR A 43 1.95 -1.42 -5.38
N VAL A 44 1.40 -2.16 -6.33
CA VAL A 44 0.13 -2.87 -6.15
C VAL A 44 0.42 -4.34 -5.86
N LEU A 45 -0.05 -4.84 -4.73
CA LEU A 45 0.00 -6.24 -4.33
C LEU A 45 -1.40 -6.82 -4.44
N ARG A 46 -1.66 -7.56 -5.51
CA ARG A 46 -2.91 -8.28 -5.67
C ARG A 46 -2.79 -9.65 -5.02
N ILE A 47 -3.74 -9.96 -4.16
CA ILE A 47 -3.80 -11.22 -3.41
C ILE A 47 -5.01 -12.01 -3.89
N ASP A 48 -4.75 -13.17 -4.46
CA ASP A 48 -5.76 -14.11 -4.96
C ASP A 48 -5.74 -15.39 -4.12
N GLY A 49 -6.88 -16.09 -4.02
CA GLY A 49 -7.04 -17.36 -3.30
C GLY A 49 -7.62 -17.20 -1.89
N GLU A 50 -7.17 -18.01 -0.94
CA GLU A 50 -7.74 -18.09 0.40
C GLU A 50 -6.73 -17.63 1.46
N VAL A 51 -7.21 -16.83 2.42
CA VAL A 51 -6.39 -16.33 3.55
C VAL A 51 -7.03 -16.77 4.86
N ASP A 52 -6.32 -17.60 5.60
CA ASP A 52 -6.72 -18.14 6.89
C ASP A 52 -5.58 -18.09 7.93
N ALA A 53 -5.73 -18.80 9.05
CA ALA A 53 -4.73 -18.81 10.11
C ALA A 53 -3.42 -19.51 9.69
N SER A 54 -3.45 -20.40 8.69
CA SER A 54 -2.28 -21.18 8.27
C SER A 54 -1.31 -20.36 7.42
N ASN A 55 -1.80 -19.36 6.69
CA ASN A 55 -1.00 -18.56 5.75
C ASN A 55 -1.01 -17.05 5.99
N ALA A 56 -1.83 -16.54 6.93
CA ALA A 56 -1.91 -15.11 7.21
C ALA A 56 -0.55 -14.49 7.56
N GLU A 57 0.30 -15.18 8.32
CA GLU A 57 1.64 -14.67 8.67
C GLU A 57 2.58 -14.64 7.47
N LEU A 58 2.54 -15.66 6.58
CA LEU A 58 3.34 -15.68 5.35
C LEU A 58 2.99 -14.49 4.45
N ILE A 59 1.69 -14.20 4.31
CA ILE A 59 1.19 -13.08 3.52
C ILE A 59 1.61 -11.75 4.16
N THR A 60 1.47 -11.64 5.48
CA THR A 60 1.84 -10.44 6.23
C THR A 60 3.33 -10.14 6.08
N GLU A 61 4.20 -11.14 6.24
CA GLU A 61 5.64 -10.95 6.08
C GLU A 61 6.01 -10.59 4.63
N ALA A 62 5.35 -11.19 3.65
CA ALA A 62 5.55 -10.83 2.25
C ALA A 62 5.19 -9.35 2.01
N ILE A 63 4.05 -8.86 2.55
CA ILE A 63 3.65 -7.45 2.44
C ILE A 63 4.65 -6.54 3.14
N ARG A 64 5.13 -6.90 4.35
CA ARG A 64 6.13 -6.12 5.10
C ARG A 64 7.42 -5.89 4.33
N ARG A 65 7.86 -6.85 3.49
CA ARG A 65 9.03 -6.66 2.62
C ARG A 65 8.87 -5.47 1.69
N PHE A 66 7.68 -5.28 1.11
CA PHE A 66 7.38 -4.11 0.27
C PHE A 66 7.20 -2.84 1.10
N SER A 67 6.63 -2.94 2.29
CA SER A 67 6.48 -1.80 3.21
C SER A 67 7.83 -1.19 3.61
N ARG A 68 8.88 -2.00 3.74
CA ARG A 68 10.26 -1.56 4.02
C ARG A 68 10.84 -0.64 2.94
N LEU A 69 10.34 -0.72 1.71
CA LEU A 69 10.75 0.17 0.61
C LEU A 69 10.24 1.61 0.77
N LYS A 70 9.34 1.85 1.74
CA LYS A 70 8.70 3.15 2.02
C LYS A 70 8.03 3.80 0.81
N ALA A 71 7.72 3.03 -0.21
CA ALA A 71 6.91 3.43 -1.34
C ALA A 71 5.42 3.25 -1.03
N PRO A 72 4.52 4.07 -1.59
CA PRO A 72 3.09 3.87 -1.42
C PRO A 72 2.65 2.48 -1.86
N LEU A 73 1.69 1.90 -1.15
CA LEU A 73 1.27 0.52 -1.31
C LEU A 73 -0.24 0.40 -1.51
N VAL A 74 -0.65 -0.40 -2.48
CA VAL A 74 -2.06 -0.78 -2.67
C VAL A 74 -2.18 -2.29 -2.47
N LEU A 75 -3.02 -2.71 -1.52
CA LEU A 75 -3.37 -4.11 -1.33
C LEU A 75 -4.68 -4.38 -2.06
N ASP A 76 -4.63 -5.10 -3.16
CA ASP A 76 -5.81 -5.48 -3.93
C ASP A 76 -6.29 -6.86 -3.48
N LEU A 77 -7.39 -6.88 -2.73
CA LEU A 77 -8.04 -8.08 -2.19
C LEU A 77 -9.28 -8.48 -2.99
N SER A 78 -9.46 -7.88 -4.18
CA SER A 78 -10.63 -8.17 -5.03
C SER A 78 -10.68 -9.61 -5.53
N GLY A 79 -9.52 -10.27 -5.62
CA GLY A 79 -9.36 -11.66 -6.05
C GLY A 79 -9.37 -12.69 -4.92
N LEU A 80 -9.65 -12.31 -3.67
CA LEU A 80 -9.77 -13.28 -2.59
C LEU A 80 -11.11 -14.03 -2.65
N ASP A 81 -11.00 -15.34 -2.66
CA ASP A 81 -12.15 -16.25 -2.55
C ASP A 81 -12.63 -16.35 -1.10
N PHE A 82 -11.69 -16.41 -0.16
CA PHE A 82 -11.95 -16.52 1.27
C PHE A 82 -11.00 -15.67 2.10
N LEU A 83 -11.54 -15.07 3.18
CA LEU A 83 -10.78 -14.35 4.20
C LEU A 83 -11.31 -14.71 5.57
N ALA A 84 -10.47 -15.36 6.39
CA ALA A 84 -10.81 -15.66 7.78
C ALA A 84 -10.61 -14.45 8.70
N GLY A 85 -11.15 -14.52 9.90
CA GLY A 85 -10.95 -13.49 10.94
C GLY A 85 -9.47 -13.26 11.30
N SER A 86 -8.64 -14.31 11.24
CA SER A 86 -7.18 -14.21 11.41
C SER A 86 -6.53 -13.36 10.33
N GLY A 87 -6.93 -13.53 9.07
CA GLY A 87 -6.48 -12.72 7.94
C GLY A 87 -6.90 -11.24 8.08
N LEU A 88 -8.16 -10.99 8.48
CA LEU A 88 -8.60 -9.62 8.77
C LEU A 88 -7.77 -9.00 9.89
N ARG A 89 -7.53 -9.72 10.99
CA ARG A 89 -6.67 -9.23 12.09
C ARG A 89 -5.27 -8.87 11.59
N ALA A 90 -4.67 -9.71 10.76
CA ALA A 90 -3.36 -9.45 10.16
C ALA A 90 -3.35 -8.16 9.32
N LEU A 91 -4.39 -7.92 8.52
CA LEU A 91 -4.56 -6.68 7.76
C LEU A 91 -4.71 -5.45 8.65
N LEU A 92 -5.43 -5.56 9.78
CA LEU A 92 -5.56 -4.46 10.75
C LEU A 92 -4.22 -4.10 11.39
N VAL A 93 -3.43 -5.12 11.77
CA VAL A 93 -2.08 -4.92 12.32
C VAL A 93 -1.17 -4.24 11.29
N LEU A 94 -1.17 -4.72 10.04
CA LEU A 94 -0.41 -4.10 8.94
C LEU A 94 -0.83 -2.64 8.71
N ASN A 95 -2.12 -2.36 8.72
CA ASN A 95 -2.63 -0.99 8.55
C ASN A 95 -2.11 -0.06 9.66
N GLU A 96 -2.11 -0.54 10.90
CA GLU A 96 -1.56 0.23 12.03
C GLU A 96 -0.04 0.43 11.91
N GLU A 97 0.71 -0.60 11.47
CA GLU A 97 2.14 -0.48 11.17
C GLU A 97 2.40 0.56 10.08
N HIS A 98 1.61 0.54 8.99
CA HIS A 98 1.73 1.52 7.90
C HIS A 98 1.41 2.94 8.38
N ARG A 99 0.37 3.10 9.20
CA ARG A 99 -0.01 4.38 9.78
C ARG A 99 1.09 4.96 10.66
N ARG A 100 1.69 4.16 11.55
CA ARG A 100 2.82 4.57 12.40
C ARG A 100 4.06 4.91 11.60
N ALA A 101 4.33 4.16 10.53
CA ALA A 101 5.45 4.40 9.63
C ALA A 101 5.20 5.56 8.65
N GLN A 102 4.04 6.23 8.72
CA GLN A 102 3.61 7.27 7.77
C GLN A 102 3.63 6.77 6.31
N LEU A 103 3.48 5.47 6.10
CA LEU A 103 3.41 4.86 4.79
C LEU A 103 1.99 5.01 4.24
N ARG A 104 1.88 5.56 3.05
CA ARG A 104 0.60 5.65 2.34
C ARG A 104 0.21 4.28 1.85
N SER A 105 -0.91 3.79 2.31
CA SER A 105 -1.48 2.52 1.87
C SER A 105 -2.96 2.67 1.57
N SER A 106 -3.46 1.81 0.70
CA SER A 106 -4.89 1.68 0.39
C SER A 106 -5.23 0.21 0.20
N VAL A 107 -6.46 -0.17 0.52
CA VAL A 107 -6.95 -1.54 0.40
C VAL A 107 -8.13 -1.56 -0.56
N VAL A 108 -8.01 -2.28 -1.65
CA VAL A 108 -9.13 -2.52 -2.57
C VAL A 108 -9.92 -3.71 -2.07
N SER A 109 -11.21 -3.50 -1.78
CA SER A 109 -12.04 -4.53 -1.19
C SER A 109 -12.65 -5.45 -2.24
N GLY A 110 -12.60 -6.76 -1.95
CA GLY A 110 -13.37 -7.79 -2.65
C GLY A 110 -14.55 -8.32 -1.84
N PRO A 111 -15.31 -9.29 -2.38
CA PRO A 111 -16.44 -9.88 -1.69
C PRO A 111 -16.09 -10.52 -0.34
N ALA A 112 -14.91 -11.15 -0.23
CA ALA A 112 -14.44 -11.79 0.99
C ALA A 112 -14.22 -10.76 2.12
N LEU A 113 -13.53 -9.65 1.85
CA LEU A 113 -13.32 -8.58 2.82
C LEU A 113 -14.64 -7.90 3.21
N ARG A 114 -15.49 -7.58 2.23
CA ARG A 114 -16.79 -6.92 2.49
C ARG A 114 -17.69 -7.72 3.43
N ARG A 115 -17.65 -9.05 3.39
CA ARG A 115 -18.42 -9.90 4.34
C ARG A 115 -17.98 -9.64 5.78
N LEU A 116 -16.67 -9.54 6.04
CA LEU A 116 -16.14 -9.31 7.39
C LEU A 116 -16.34 -7.87 7.86
N THR A 117 -16.13 -6.90 6.99
CA THR A 117 -16.26 -5.48 7.35
C THR A 117 -17.70 -5.01 7.57
N ARG A 118 -18.70 -5.81 7.19
CA ARG A 118 -20.09 -5.58 7.60
C ARG A 118 -20.32 -5.84 9.10
N VAL A 119 -19.53 -6.72 9.69
CA VAL A 119 -19.63 -7.08 11.12
C VAL A 119 -18.67 -6.25 11.96
N VAL A 120 -17.47 -5.99 11.42
CA VAL A 120 -16.43 -5.17 12.06
C VAL A 120 -16.49 -3.77 11.46
N THR A 121 -17.19 -2.84 12.08
CA THR A 121 -17.47 -1.52 11.52
C THR A 121 -16.31 -0.53 11.70
N ASP A 122 -15.63 -0.53 12.84
CA ASP A 122 -14.53 0.40 13.16
C ASP A 122 -13.15 -0.17 12.82
N HIS A 123 -13.03 -0.72 11.61
CA HIS A 123 -11.79 -1.38 11.20
C HIS A 123 -10.66 -0.40 10.79
N GLY A 124 -10.95 0.86 10.50
CA GLY A 124 -9.93 1.88 10.15
C GLY A 124 -9.09 1.61 8.90
N LEU A 125 -9.48 0.62 8.07
CA LEU A 125 -8.80 0.32 6.81
C LEU A 125 -9.10 1.40 5.77
N PRO A 126 -8.09 1.90 5.04
CA PRO A 126 -8.26 2.87 3.96
C PRO A 126 -8.80 2.18 2.70
N ILE A 127 -10.09 1.88 2.69
CA ILE A 127 -10.74 1.13 1.62
C ILE A 127 -10.97 2.01 0.39
N ALA A 128 -10.66 1.45 -0.78
CA ALA A 128 -11.00 1.99 -2.10
C ALA A 128 -11.82 0.98 -2.90
N ASP A 129 -12.64 1.48 -3.82
CA ASP A 129 -13.53 0.64 -4.64
C ASP A 129 -12.78 -0.07 -5.78
N SER A 130 -11.64 0.48 -6.20
CA SER A 130 -10.83 -0.07 -7.28
C SER A 130 -9.36 0.32 -7.14
N VAL A 131 -8.49 -0.43 -7.82
CA VAL A 131 -7.06 -0.09 -7.92
C VAL A 131 -6.87 1.32 -8.52
N ALA A 132 -7.67 1.69 -9.52
CA ALA A 132 -7.61 3.01 -10.14
C ALA A 132 -7.94 4.12 -9.13
N ALA A 133 -9.00 3.94 -8.32
CA ALA A 133 -9.37 4.88 -7.26
C ALA A 133 -8.28 4.99 -6.19
N ALA A 134 -7.71 3.85 -5.76
CA ALA A 134 -6.61 3.82 -4.79
C ALA A 134 -5.38 4.59 -5.30
N LEU A 135 -4.98 4.37 -6.55
CA LEU A 135 -3.84 5.07 -7.17
C LEU A 135 -4.10 6.57 -7.30
N ALA A 136 -5.30 6.97 -7.72
CA ALA A 136 -5.68 8.38 -7.81
C ALA A 136 -5.63 9.10 -6.46
N HIS A 137 -6.09 8.47 -5.38
CA HIS A 137 -6.00 9.00 -4.01
C HIS A 137 -4.54 9.19 -3.57
N ILE A 138 -3.68 8.21 -3.83
CA ILE A 138 -2.24 8.28 -3.50
C ILE A 138 -1.56 9.41 -4.29
N GLU A 139 -1.85 9.53 -5.58
CA GLU A 139 -1.30 10.56 -6.46
C GLU A 139 -1.72 11.96 -6.03
N GLY A 140 -3.02 12.17 -5.81
CA GLY A 140 -3.57 13.45 -5.34
C GLY A 140 -2.97 13.92 -4.03
N ALA A 141 -2.84 13.01 -3.07
CA ALA A 141 -2.22 13.30 -1.78
C ALA A 141 -0.71 13.60 -1.88
N THR A 142 -0.01 13.01 -2.87
CA THR A 142 1.41 13.29 -3.14
C THR A 142 1.58 14.65 -3.80
N ALA A 143 0.71 14.98 -4.76
CA ALA A 143 0.70 16.28 -5.42
C ALA A 143 0.38 17.43 -4.44
N ALA A 144 -0.59 17.23 -3.55
CA ALA A 144 -0.93 18.20 -2.51
C ALA A 144 0.26 18.49 -1.58
N ARG A 145 0.99 17.45 -1.15
CA ARG A 145 2.19 17.61 -0.32
C ARG A 145 3.31 18.35 -1.04
N ARG A 146 3.53 18.05 -2.33
CA ARG A 146 4.53 18.78 -3.14
C ARG A 146 4.21 20.25 -3.23
N ARG A 147 2.93 20.63 -3.43
CA ARG A 147 2.50 22.04 -3.49
C ARG A 147 2.76 22.78 -2.16
N LEU A 148 2.48 22.12 -1.02
CA LEU A 148 2.72 22.71 0.31
C LEU A 148 4.21 22.94 0.61
N VAL A 149 5.09 22.08 0.09
CA VAL A 149 6.55 22.23 0.26
C VAL A 149 7.13 23.23 -0.73
N SER A 150 6.51 23.42 -1.89
CA SER A 150 6.99 24.30 -2.97
C SER A 150 6.40 25.72 -2.90
N ASP A 151 5.58 26.06 -1.90
CA ASP A 151 5.01 27.41 -1.74
C ASP A 151 5.98 28.32 -0.96
N PRO A 152 6.73 29.22 -1.64
CA PRO A 152 7.70 30.11 -0.99
C PRO A 152 7.03 31.21 -0.18
N ALA A 153 5.70 31.38 -0.26
CA ALA A 153 4.99 32.49 0.38
C ALA A 153 4.91 32.37 1.91
N ARG A 154 5.23 31.25 2.54
CA ARG A 154 5.22 31.07 3.99
C ARG A 154 6.55 31.30 4.70
N GLN A 155 7.63 31.65 3.97
CA GLN A 155 8.95 31.89 4.57
C GLN A 155 9.31 33.36 4.75
N HIS A 156 8.41 34.31 4.43
CA HIS A 156 8.66 35.72 4.62
C HIS A 156 7.53 36.34 5.47
N GLU A 157 7.53 36.07 6.77
CA GLU A 157 6.95 36.98 7.74
C GLU A 157 8.06 37.94 8.20
N PRO A 158 8.07 39.21 7.76
CA PRO A 158 9.07 40.15 8.22
C PRO A 158 8.79 40.44 9.70
N GLN A 159 9.75 40.09 10.55
CA GLN A 159 9.78 40.55 11.94
C GLN A 159 9.74 42.08 11.92
N ARG A 160 8.59 42.63 12.24
CA ARG A 160 8.44 44.05 12.51
C ARG A 160 9.19 44.38 13.82
N HIS A 161 10.42 44.82 13.67
CA HIS A 161 11.14 45.47 14.76
C HIS A 161 10.40 46.77 15.13
N THR A 162 9.66 46.71 16.22
CA THR A 162 9.12 47.90 16.87
C THR A 162 10.28 48.58 17.60
N SER A 163 10.96 49.50 16.93
CA SER A 163 11.90 50.42 17.53
C SER A 163 11.06 51.45 18.34
N ALA A 164 10.89 51.21 19.63
CA ALA A 164 10.43 52.23 20.55
C ALA A 164 11.52 53.31 20.72
N ARG A 165 11.33 54.45 20.07
CA ARG A 165 12.10 55.65 20.37
C ARG A 165 11.65 56.23 21.71
N LEU A 166 12.43 55.97 22.72
CA LEU A 166 12.42 56.82 23.94
C LEU A 166 12.98 58.20 23.55
N ARG A 167 12.07 59.18 23.47
CA ARG A 167 12.50 60.62 23.51
C ARG A 167 12.48 61.03 24.94
N GLY A 168 13.66 61.45 25.43
CA GLY A 168 13.81 62.08 26.72
C GLY A 168 13.12 63.44 26.79
N LEU A 169 12.68 63.78 27.96
CA LEU A 169 12.35 65.12 28.36
C LEU A 169 13.28 65.48 29.53
N ALA A 170 14.18 66.39 29.19
CA ALA A 170 14.91 67.17 30.16
C ALA A 170 14.06 68.40 30.48
N SER A 171 13.87 68.69 31.73
CA SER A 171 13.86 70.02 32.41
C SER A 171 13.60 69.82 33.90
#